data_1e69977d1e1034e215a40ec395c24e9c
#
_entry.id   1e69977d1e1034e215a40ec395c24e9c
#
_cell.length_a   1.000
_cell.length_b   1.000
_cell.length_c   1.000
_cell.angle_alpha   90.00
_cell.angle_beta   90.00
_cell.angle_gamma   90.00
#
_symmetry.space_group_name_H-M   'P 1'
#
loop_
_entity.id
_entity.type
_entity.pdbx_description
1 polymer ?
#
loop_
_entity_poly.entity_id
_entity_poly.type
_entity_poly.pdbx_seq_one_letter_code
_entity_poly.pdbx_strand_id
1 'polypeptide(L)'
;DLNLKEARKILGEDKIIGVSAHNYEEAKIALENGADYLGVGAIFTTQTKDDAQNISMDTLNEICQKVDIPVVAIGGINQVNILEFMGVAIDGVAIVSSIFGSDDIQKASSLLKDKIQRVISNKMPTCLTIAGSDSSGGAGIQADLKTMLANRVYAMSVIAALTAQNTTGVDAIYDVDASFVASQMDSVFTDIYPMAVKIGMVSQKEVILSISGKLKQYHARNIVVDPVMVATSGAKLISDEAIDTLKENLFPLATVLTPNIPEAEVLSGLKINNEEEMLTAAKYIGDHYHCAVLLKGGHQINDANDLLYKEGNYQWFKGKRINNNNTHGTGCTLSSAIASYLARGENLENAVKKAKDYISGALAAMLDLG
;
A
#
# COMPACT_ATOMS: atom_id res chain seq x y z
N ASP A 1 27.91 25.79 2.31
CA ASP A 1 26.72 26.63 2.53
C ASP A 1 26.88 27.41 3.85
N LEU A 2 26.22 28.57 3.95
CA LEU A 2 26.27 29.40 5.16
C LEU A 2 25.48 28.73 6.30
N ASN A 3 26.02 28.78 7.53
CA ASN A 3 25.31 28.28 8.68
C ASN A 3 24.02 29.08 8.93
N LEU A 4 22.91 28.42 9.26
CA LEU A 4 21.59 29.04 9.40
C LEU A 4 21.58 30.20 10.42
N LYS A 5 22.27 30.05 11.56
CA LYS A 5 22.38 31.12 12.57
C LYS A 5 23.12 32.36 12.07
N GLU A 6 24.13 32.16 11.23
CA GLU A 6 24.84 33.25 10.58
C GLU A 6 23.99 33.91 9.51
N ALA A 7 23.29 33.11 8.69
CA ALA A 7 22.35 33.60 7.70
C ALA A 7 21.25 34.45 8.37
N ARG A 8 20.68 34.00 9.48
CA ARG A 8 19.68 34.75 10.26
C ARG A 8 20.21 36.09 10.77
N LYS A 9 21.45 36.11 11.29
CA LYS A 9 22.07 37.37 11.75
C LYS A 9 22.29 38.39 10.63
N ILE A 10 22.58 37.93 9.41
CA ILE A 10 22.82 38.79 8.25
C ILE A 10 21.49 39.30 7.68
N LEU A 11 20.48 38.42 7.55
CA LEU A 11 19.22 38.69 6.87
C LEU A 11 18.18 39.35 7.81
N GLY A 12 18.30 39.17 9.11
CA GLY A 12 17.32 39.64 10.08
C GLY A 12 16.16 38.65 10.29
N GLU A 13 15.27 38.97 11.23
CA GLU A 13 14.14 38.11 11.63
C GLU A 13 13.00 38.08 10.58
N ASP A 14 12.89 39.12 9.73
CA ASP A 14 11.77 39.27 8.81
C ASP A 14 11.94 38.50 7.49
N LYS A 15 13.08 37.85 7.28
CA LYS A 15 13.34 37.10 6.03
C LYS A 15 13.07 35.62 6.18
N ILE A 16 12.40 35.04 5.19
CA ILE A 16 12.14 33.63 5.13
C ILE A 16 13.43 32.88 4.72
N ILE A 17 13.88 31.94 5.56
CA ILE A 17 15.05 31.10 5.31
C ILE A 17 14.63 29.64 5.24
N GLY A 18 14.80 29.03 4.05
CA GLY A 18 14.61 27.59 3.86
C GLY A 18 15.93 26.84 4.05
N VAL A 19 15.87 25.65 4.60
CA VAL A 19 17.02 24.76 4.84
C VAL A 19 16.78 23.41 4.17
N SER A 20 17.82 22.89 3.50
CA SER A 20 17.76 21.53 2.94
C SER A 20 17.96 20.49 4.02
N ALA A 21 17.17 19.42 3.98
CA ALA A 21 17.28 18.27 4.86
C ALA A 21 17.13 16.96 4.09
N HIS A 22 17.94 15.94 4.43
CA HIS A 22 17.97 14.64 3.79
C HIS A 22 17.49 13.52 4.74
N ASN A 23 17.37 13.81 6.04
CA ASN A 23 16.90 12.92 7.08
C ASN A 23 16.26 13.71 8.22
N TYR A 24 15.63 12.99 9.16
CA TYR A 24 14.95 13.63 10.30
C TYR A 24 15.92 14.40 11.23
N GLU A 25 17.14 13.92 11.44
CA GLU A 25 18.09 14.60 12.31
C GLU A 25 18.52 15.97 11.75
N GLU A 26 18.74 16.05 10.43
CA GLU A 26 19.00 17.32 9.74
C GLU A 26 17.80 18.27 9.82
N ALA A 27 16.59 17.73 9.62
CA ALA A 27 15.34 18.49 9.71
C ALA A 27 15.15 19.06 11.13
N LYS A 28 15.43 18.27 12.18
CA LYS A 28 15.36 18.67 13.56
C LYS A 28 16.36 19.78 13.90
N ILE A 29 17.61 19.64 13.46
CA ILE A 29 18.65 20.67 13.63
C ILE A 29 18.24 21.96 12.93
N ALA A 30 17.69 21.91 11.73
CA ALA A 30 17.20 23.08 11.01
C ALA A 30 16.06 23.78 11.77
N LEU A 31 15.09 23.02 12.28
CA LEU A 31 13.99 23.53 13.09
C LEU A 31 14.50 24.24 14.36
N GLU A 32 15.38 23.59 15.13
CA GLU A 32 15.97 24.14 16.37
C GLU A 32 16.78 25.41 16.13
N ASN A 33 17.32 25.59 14.93
CA ASN A 33 18.10 26.77 14.56
C ASN A 33 17.28 27.87 13.84
N GLY A 34 15.95 27.71 13.74
CA GLY A 34 15.05 28.75 13.25
C GLY A 34 14.88 28.76 11.72
N ALA A 35 14.84 27.60 11.07
CA ALA A 35 14.39 27.50 9.70
C ALA A 35 12.89 27.83 9.60
N ASP A 36 12.49 28.58 8.57
CA ASP A 36 11.09 28.91 8.32
C ASP A 36 10.38 27.83 7.48
N TYR A 37 11.13 27.06 6.67
CA TYR A 37 10.64 25.89 5.96
C TYR A 37 11.80 24.94 5.63
N LEU A 38 11.46 23.70 5.28
CA LEU A 38 12.44 22.69 4.85
C LEU A 38 12.28 22.40 3.35
N GLY A 39 13.42 22.31 2.65
CA GLY A 39 13.51 21.70 1.33
C GLY A 39 14.00 20.26 1.49
N VAL A 40 13.14 19.27 1.24
CA VAL A 40 13.46 17.86 1.50
C VAL A 40 13.65 17.12 0.17
N GLY A 41 14.81 16.54 -0.06
CA GLY A 41 15.14 15.81 -1.31
C GLY A 41 16.63 15.48 -1.42
N ALA A 42 17.05 14.82 -2.53
CA ALA A 42 16.25 14.53 -3.74
C ALA A 42 15.31 13.35 -3.55
N ILE A 43 14.02 13.53 -3.90
CA ILE A 43 13.03 12.44 -3.79
C ILE A 43 13.13 11.48 -4.98
N PHE A 44 13.34 12.01 -6.17
CA PHE A 44 13.55 11.23 -7.38
C PHE A 44 14.91 11.55 -7.99
N THR A 45 15.47 10.62 -8.76
CA THR A 45 16.75 10.82 -9.44
C THR A 45 16.70 12.08 -10.30
N THR A 46 17.69 12.93 -10.15
CA THR A 46 17.79 14.21 -10.86
C THR A 46 19.17 14.38 -11.48
N GLN A 47 19.22 15.00 -12.67
CA GLN A 47 20.45 15.39 -13.32
C GLN A 47 20.87 16.84 -12.98
N THR A 48 20.12 17.53 -12.15
CA THR A 48 20.33 18.94 -11.82
C THR A 48 21.45 19.16 -10.78
N LYS A 49 21.75 18.12 -9.99
CA LYS A 49 22.88 18.11 -9.02
C LYS A 49 23.55 16.75 -9.08
N ASP A 50 24.85 16.71 -9.32
CA ASP A 50 25.64 15.48 -9.44
C ASP A 50 25.81 14.74 -8.09
N ASP A 51 25.68 15.44 -6.95
CA ASP A 51 25.85 14.91 -5.60
C ASP A 51 24.53 14.68 -4.84
N ALA A 52 23.39 14.66 -5.53
CA ALA A 52 22.10 14.51 -4.90
C ALA A 52 21.90 13.08 -4.34
N GLN A 53 21.89 12.92 -3.02
CA GLN A 53 21.46 11.67 -2.38
C GLN A 53 19.95 11.53 -2.51
N ASN A 54 19.50 10.41 -3.08
CA ASN A 54 18.06 10.10 -3.10
C ASN A 54 17.61 9.69 -1.72
N ILE A 55 16.53 10.30 -1.24
CA ILE A 55 15.85 9.91 -0.01
C ILE A 55 14.55 9.17 -0.34
N SER A 56 14.15 8.28 0.56
CA SER A 56 12.92 7.52 0.36
C SER A 56 11.67 8.37 0.64
N MET A 57 10.54 7.97 0.08
CA MET A 57 9.23 8.55 0.37
C MET A 57 8.87 8.38 1.86
N ASP A 58 9.31 7.29 2.50
CA ASP A 58 9.12 7.03 3.92
C ASP A 58 9.89 8.03 4.79
N THR A 59 11.13 8.35 4.42
CA THR A 59 11.93 9.40 5.09
C THR A 59 11.24 10.77 4.98
N LEU A 60 10.73 11.12 3.79
CA LEU A 60 9.97 12.35 3.60
C LEU A 60 8.73 12.37 4.49
N ASN A 61 7.97 11.28 4.52
CA ASN A 61 6.75 11.17 5.32
C ASN A 61 7.07 11.25 6.84
N GLU A 62 8.15 10.63 7.28
CA GLU A 62 8.64 10.74 8.67
C GLU A 62 8.94 12.19 9.04
N ILE A 63 9.64 12.93 8.19
CA ILE A 63 9.94 14.35 8.41
C ILE A 63 8.64 15.14 8.52
N CYS A 64 7.73 15.01 7.55
CA CYS A 64 6.44 15.72 7.53
C CYS A 64 5.58 15.46 8.78
N GLN A 65 5.68 14.27 9.39
CA GLN A 65 4.92 13.93 10.59
C GLN A 65 5.52 14.49 11.90
N LYS A 66 6.80 14.83 11.87
CA LYS A 66 7.57 15.19 13.08
C LYS A 66 7.99 16.65 13.17
N VAL A 67 7.77 17.43 12.11
CA VAL A 67 8.07 18.87 12.09
C VAL A 67 6.80 19.70 11.94
N ASP A 68 6.78 20.88 12.56
CA ASP A 68 5.64 21.79 12.52
C ASP A 68 5.81 22.95 11.52
N ILE A 69 6.96 23.00 10.81
CA ILE A 69 7.21 24.01 9.77
C ILE A 69 6.93 23.43 8.37
N PRO A 70 6.62 24.27 7.36
CA PRO A 70 6.31 23.81 6.01
C PRO A 70 7.43 22.94 5.41
N VAL A 71 7.02 21.85 4.74
CA VAL A 71 7.92 20.94 4.04
C VAL A 71 7.67 20.99 2.53
N VAL A 72 8.72 21.33 1.78
CA VAL A 72 8.72 21.42 0.31
C VAL A 72 9.56 20.27 -0.24
N ALA A 73 8.93 19.34 -0.94
CA ALA A 73 9.66 18.25 -1.60
C ALA A 73 10.39 18.76 -2.86
N ILE A 74 11.62 18.28 -3.07
CA ILE A 74 12.47 18.69 -4.18
C ILE A 74 13.24 17.49 -4.78
N GLY A 75 13.63 17.61 -6.05
CA GLY A 75 14.50 16.67 -6.79
C GLY A 75 13.72 15.71 -7.69
N GLY A 76 13.97 15.79 -8.99
CA GLY A 76 13.47 14.89 -10.03
C GLY A 76 11.95 14.88 -10.25
N ILE A 77 11.20 15.81 -9.65
CA ILE A 77 9.75 15.89 -9.73
C ILE A 77 9.29 16.31 -11.13
N ASN A 78 8.33 15.57 -11.68
CA ASN A 78 7.79 15.78 -13.01
C ASN A 78 6.30 15.42 -13.10
N GLN A 79 5.70 15.55 -14.29
CA GLN A 79 4.28 15.29 -14.53
C GLN A 79 3.85 13.84 -14.28
N VAL A 80 4.78 12.88 -14.33
CA VAL A 80 4.49 11.44 -14.16
C VAL A 80 4.49 11.09 -12.67
N ASN A 81 5.50 11.57 -11.91
CA ASN A 81 5.71 11.14 -10.53
C ASN A 81 5.11 12.09 -9.45
N ILE A 82 4.64 13.29 -9.82
CA ILE A 82 4.12 14.26 -8.84
C ILE A 82 2.91 13.72 -8.03
N LEU A 83 2.12 12.80 -8.58
CA LEU A 83 0.99 12.19 -7.89
C LEU A 83 1.42 11.15 -6.83
N GLU A 84 2.68 10.70 -6.85
CA GLU A 84 3.22 9.80 -5.84
C GLU A 84 3.30 10.43 -4.44
N PHE A 85 3.19 11.76 -4.35
CA PHE A 85 3.08 12.45 -3.07
C PHE A 85 1.69 12.36 -2.43
N MET A 86 0.70 11.72 -3.06
CA MET A 86 -0.61 11.50 -2.44
C MET A 86 -0.47 10.79 -1.08
N GLY A 87 -1.10 11.36 -0.06
CA GLY A 87 -1.03 10.88 1.32
C GLY A 87 0.23 11.27 2.09
N VAL A 88 1.18 11.98 1.48
CA VAL A 88 2.31 12.60 2.17
C VAL A 88 1.95 14.04 2.53
N ALA A 89 2.15 14.44 3.77
CA ALA A 89 1.77 15.76 4.28
C ALA A 89 2.76 16.85 3.91
N ILE A 90 3.11 16.97 2.61
CA ILE A 90 3.92 18.07 2.10
C ILE A 90 3.08 19.33 1.91
N ASP A 91 3.71 20.50 2.04
CA ASP A 91 3.08 21.81 1.81
C ASP A 91 3.31 22.32 0.40
N GLY A 92 4.29 21.78 -0.32
CA GLY A 92 4.61 22.16 -1.67
C GLY A 92 5.69 21.30 -2.33
N VAL A 93 5.98 21.65 -3.58
CA VAL A 93 7.09 21.05 -4.35
C VAL A 93 7.93 22.14 -5.02
N ALA A 94 9.25 21.90 -5.15
CA ALA A 94 10.15 22.71 -5.93
C ALA A 94 10.57 21.96 -7.20
N ILE A 95 10.27 22.53 -8.36
CA ILE A 95 10.47 21.92 -9.68
C ILE A 95 11.26 22.85 -10.56
N VAL A 96 12.34 22.36 -11.16
CA VAL A 96 13.21 23.14 -12.07
C VAL A 96 13.21 22.50 -13.47
N SER A 97 13.86 21.35 -13.63
CA SER A 97 14.11 20.74 -14.95
C SER A 97 12.84 20.44 -15.75
N SER A 98 11.79 19.95 -15.09
CA SER A 98 10.51 19.61 -15.76
C SER A 98 9.71 20.84 -16.23
N ILE A 99 10.01 22.01 -15.69
CA ILE A 99 9.42 23.28 -16.14
C ILE A 99 10.30 23.91 -17.20
N PHE A 100 11.57 24.19 -16.89
CA PHE A 100 12.47 24.93 -17.75
C PHE A 100 13.03 24.12 -18.92
N GLY A 101 12.99 22.79 -18.86
CA GLY A 101 13.33 21.89 -19.95
C GLY A 101 12.16 21.56 -20.89
N SER A 102 10.98 22.15 -20.65
CA SER A 102 9.81 21.96 -21.51
C SER A 102 9.77 22.96 -22.66
N ASP A 103 9.31 22.54 -23.84
CA ASP A 103 9.07 23.42 -24.99
C ASP A 103 8.00 24.51 -24.70
N ASP A 104 7.07 24.21 -23.79
CA ASP A 104 6.03 25.15 -23.36
C ASP A 104 6.04 25.23 -21.81
N ILE A 105 6.84 26.18 -21.31
CA ILE A 105 7.04 26.44 -19.88
C ILE A 105 5.73 26.78 -19.18
N GLN A 106 4.87 27.59 -19.81
CA GLN A 106 3.60 28.02 -19.22
C GLN A 106 2.65 26.85 -19.05
N LYS A 107 2.51 26.02 -20.07
CA LYS A 107 1.68 24.81 -20.03
C LYS A 107 2.19 23.78 -19.03
N ALA A 108 3.50 23.53 -19.01
CA ALA A 108 4.14 22.62 -18.07
C ALA A 108 3.93 23.09 -16.62
N SER A 109 4.14 24.36 -16.33
CA SER A 109 3.95 24.96 -15.02
C SER A 109 2.48 24.88 -14.56
N SER A 110 1.53 25.23 -15.44
CA SER A 110 0.10 25.15 -15.12
C SER A 110 -0.32 23.72 -14.79
N LEU A 111 0.07 22.75 -15.61
CA LEU A 111 -0.27 21.33 -15.39
C LEU A 111 0.30 20.78 -14.08
N LEU A 112 1.56 21.10 -13.78
CA LEU A 112 2.19 20.70 -12.51
C LEU A 112 1.54 21.38 -11.32
N LYS A 113 1.16 22.65 -11.43
CA LYS A 113 0.43 23.38 -10.39
C LYS A 113 -0.93 22.72 -10.12
N ASP A 114 -1.68 22.37 -11.14
CA ASP A 114 -2.99 21.72 -10.98
C ASP A 114 -2.83 20.33 -10.31
N LYS A 115 -1.82 19.56 -10.70
CA LYS A 115 -1.55 18.25 -10.08
C LYS A 115 -1.14 18.38 -8.62
N ILE A 116 -0.21 19.28 -8.28
CA ILE A 116 0.21 19.45 -6.87
C ILE A 116 -0.92 20.00 -6.01
N GLN A 117 -1.79 20.86 -6.55
CA GLN A 117 -2.95 21.33 -5.82
C GLN A 117 -3.90 20.18 -5.46
N ARG A 118 -4.09 19.21 -6.34
CA ARG A 118 -4.85 17.98 -6.03
C ARG A 118 -4.19 17.17 -4.90
N VAL A 119 -2.87 17.02 -4.93
CA VAL A 119 -2.11 16.31 -3.87
C VAL A 119 -2.30 16.98 -2.52
N ILE A 120 -2.09 18.29 -2.42
CA ILE A 120 -2.14 19.05 -1.16
C ILE A 120 -3.59 19.17 -0.64
N SER A 121 -4.57 19.34 -1.52
CA SER A 121 -5.97 19.51 -1.14
C SER A 121 -6.72 18.21 -0.89
N ASN A 122 -6.21 17.07 -1.38
CA ASN A 122 -6.88 15.80 -1.23
C ASN A 122 -6.69 15.22 0.18
N LYS A 123 -7.70 15.42 1.01
CA LYS A 123 -7.76 14.89 2.38
C LYS A 123 -8.46 13.53 2.48
N MET A 124 -9.02 13.01 1.36
CA MET A 124 -9.69 11.72 1.34
C MET A 124 -8.70 10.61 0.97
N PRO A 125 -8.47 9.62 1.84
CA PRO A 125 -7.63 8.49 1.53
C PRO A 125 -8.16 7.71 0.33
N THR A 126 -7.27 7.22 -0.54
CA THR A 126 -7.61 6.46 -1.74
C THR A 126 -6.99 5.07 -1.68
N CYS A 127 -7.73 4.05 -2.07
CA CYS A 127 -7.25 2.67 -2.11
C CYS A 127 -7.70 1.97 -3.39
N LEU A 128 -6.81 1.19 -3.99
CA LEU A 128 -7.09 0.38 -5.17
C LEU A 128 -7.19 -1.08 -4.77
N THR A 129 -8.26 -1.77 -5.19
CA THR A 129 -8.26 -3.23 -5.20
C THR A 129 -8.01 -3.77 -6.60
N ILE A 130 -7.17 -4.81 -6.70
CA ILE A 130 -6.90 -5.56 -7.92
C ILE A 130 -7.25 -7.01 -7.64
N ALA A 131 -8.37 -7.49 -8.17
CA ALA A 131 -8.86 -8.84 -7.89
C ALA A 131 -9.93 -9.28 -8.90
N GLY A 132 -10.35 -10.52 -8.80
CA GLY A 132 -11.56 -11.01 -9.46
C GLY A 132 -12.82 -10.40 -8.86
N SER A 133 -13.90 -10.37 -9.64
CA SER A 133 -15.22 -9.98 -9.16
C SER A 133 -15.96 -11.20 -8.62
N ASP A 134 -16.78 -11.00 -7.59
CA ASP A 134 -17.74 -11.98 -7.08
C ASP A 134 -19.14 -11.47 -7.35
N SER A 135 -19.88 -12.16 -8.23
CA SER A 135 -21.24 -11.75 -8.62
C SER A 135 -22.24 -11.75 -7.44
N SER A 136 -22.00 -12.54 -6.38
CA SER A 136 -22.81 -12.53 -5.17
C SER A 136 -22.48 -11.36 -4.23
N GLY A 137 -21.32 -10.73 -4.43
CA GLY A 137 -20.90 -9.56 -3.69
C GLY A 137 -20.30 -9.84 -2.31
N GLY A 138 -20.06 -11.11 -1.96
CA GLY A 138 -19.53 -11.52 -0.66
C GLY A 138 -18.00 -11.51 -0.57
N ALA A 139 -17.31 -11.65 -1.70
CA ALA A 139 -15.86 -11.67 -1.82
C ALA A 139 -15.36 -10.76 -2.96
N GLY A 140 -14.10 -10.94 -3.36
CA GLY A 140 -13.51 -10.22 -4.49
C GLY A 140 -13.58 -8.70 -4.36
N ILE A 141 -13.56 -8.01 -5.50
CA ILE A 141 -13.61 -6.54 -5.53
C ILE A 141 -14.84 -5.97 -4.83
N GLN A 142 -15.97 -6.68 -4.83
CA GLN A 142 -17.20 -6.20 -4.20
C GLN A 142 -17.08 -6.14 -2.67
N ALA A 143 -16.50 -7.16 -2.03
CA ALA A 143 -16.21 -7.13 -0.60
C ALA A 143 -15.16 -6.06 -0.27
N ASP A 144 -14.15 -5.93 -1.13
CA ASP A 144 -13.08 -4.95 -0.98
C ASP A 144 -13.64 -3.52 -1.02
N LEU A 145 -14.42 -3.17 -2.04
CA LEU A 145 -15.02 -1.83 -2.19
C LEU A 145 -15.95 -1.50 -1.01
N LYS A 146 -16.80 -2.45 -0.58
CA LYS A 146 -17.67 -2.27 0.59
C LYS A 146 -16.85 -2.02 1.86
N THR A 147 -15.78 -2.79 2.06
CA THR A 147 -14.88 -2.65 3.21
C THR A 147 -14.15 -1.31 3.22
N MET A 148 -13.57 -0.92 2.09
CA MET A 148 -12.88 0.36 1.95
C MET A 148 -13.82 1.54 2.21
N LEU A 149 -15.03 1.51 1.63
CA LEU A 149 -16.05 2.53 1.87
C LEU A 149 -16.45 2.62 3.34
N ALA A 150 -16.70 1.47 4.00
CA ALA A 150 -17.03 1.42 5.42
C ALA A 150 -15.91 1.98 6.31
N ASN A 151 -14.64 1.85 5.87
CA ASN A 151 -13.49 2.42 6.54
C ASN A 151 -13.13 3.85 6.08
N ARG A 152 -14.06 4.55 5.39
CA ARG A 152 -13.93 5.95 4.95
C ARG A 152 -12.77 6.19 4.00
N VAL A 153 -12.58 5.30 3.04
CA VAL A 153 -11.56 5.39 2.00
C VAL A 153 -12.27 5.42 0.64
N TYR A 154 -11.84 6.30 -0.26
CA TYR A 154 -12.30 6.27 -1.64
C TYR A 154 -11.74 5.04 -2.33
N ALA A 155 -12.63 4.15 -2.73
CA ALA A 155 -12.28 2.84 -3.26
C ALA A 155 -12.31 2.82 -4.78
N MET A 156 -11.25 2.30 -5.38
CA MET A 156 -11.11 2.08 -6.82
C MET A 156 -10.87 0.60 -7.08
N SER A 157 -11.16 0.14 -8.30
CA SER A 157 -10.96 -1.27 -8.64
C SER A 157 -10.35 -1.46 -10.03
N VAL A 158 -9.49 -2.48 -10.12
CA VAL A 158 -9.00 -3.11 -11.34
C VAL A 158 -9.50 -4.54 -11.34
N ILE A 159 -10.28 -4.91 -12.34
CA ILE A 159 -10.88 -6.24 -12.45
C ILE A 159 -9.90 -7.15 -13.19
N ALA A 160 -9.41 -8.19 -12.50
CA ALA A 160 -8.50 -9.19 -13.06
C ALA A 160 -9.23 -10.39 -13.66
N ALA A 161 -10.43 -10.71 -13.14
CA ALA A 161 -11.30 -11.77 -13.66
C ALA A 161 -12.75 -11.50 -13.29
N LEU A 162 -13.67 -11.98 -14.09
CA LEU A 162 -15.10 -12.06 -13.77
C LEU A 162 -15.43 -13.47 -13.33
N THR A 163 -16.26 -13.64 -12.31
CA THR A 163 -16.73 -14.95 -11.87
C THR A 163 -18.26 -15.03 -11.92
N ALA A 164 -18.78 -16.18 -12.34
CA ALA A 164 -20.14 -16.60 -12.00
C ALA A 164 -20.06 -17.34 -10.66
N GLN A 165 -20.30 -16.62 -9.57
CA GLN A 165 -20.05 -17.09 -8.21
C GLN A 165 -21.20 -16.71 -7.28
N ASN A 166 -21.43 -17.58 -6.31
CA ASN A 166 -22.33 -17.35 -5.19
C ASN A 166 -21.70 -17.82 -3.86
N THR A 167 -22.46 -17.82 -2.77
CA THR A 167 -21.96 -18.23 -1.45
C THR A 167 -21.61 -19.71 -1.34
N THR A 168 -22.03 -20.55 -2.30
CA THR A 168 -21.85 -22.00 -2.31
C THR A 168 -20.73 -22.46 -3.26
N GLY A 169 -20.34 -21.65 -4.25
CA GLY A 169 -19.27 -22.04 -5.20
C GLY A 169 -19.02 -21.06 -6.34
N VAL A 170 -18.09 -21.44 -7.19
CA VAL A 170 -17.69 -20.73 -8.41
C VAL A 170 -18.03 -21.63 -9.60
N ASP A 171 -18.99 -21.22 -10.42
CA ASP A 171 -19.46 -21.99 -11.59
C ASP A 171 -18.61 -21.73 -12.84
N ALA A 172 -18.14 -20.49 -13.01
CA ALA A 172 -17.32 -20.10 -14.16
C ALA A 172 -16.39 -18.92 -13.83
N ILE A 173 -15.27 -18.86 -14.54
CA ILE A 173 -14.29 -17.77 -14.46
C ILE A 173 -14.02 -17.28 -15.87
N TYR A 174 -14.05 -15.96 -16.06
CA TYR A 174 -13.63 -15.28 -17.28
C TYR A 174 -12.48 -14.33 -16.95
N ASP A 175 -11.29 -14.70 -17.38
CA ASP A 175 -10.08 -13.90 -17.13
C ASP A 175 -10.08 -12.65 -18.01
N VAL A 176 -9.64 -11.53 -17.45
CA VAL A 176 -9.42 -10.28 -18.19
C VAL A 176 -8.01 -10.27 -18.75
N ASP A 177 -7.88 -9.89 -20.03
CA ASP A 177 -6.58 -9.81 -20.69
C ASP A 177 -5.58 -8.96 -19.91
N ALA A 178 -4.33 -9.42 -19.79
CA ALA A 178 -3.27 -8.73 -19.07
C ALA A 178 -3.03 -7.30 -19.56
N SER A 179 -3.18 -7.05 -20.87
CA SER A 179 -3.09 -5.71 -21.47
C SER A 179 -4.21 -4.79 -21.01
N PHE A 180 -5.44 -5.33 -20.82
CA PHE A 180 -6.55 -4.54 -20.34
C PHE A 180 -6.47 -4.28 -18.84
N VAL A 181 -5.95 -5.25 -18.06
CA VAL A 181 -5.60 -5.02 -16.65
C VAL A 181 -4.58 -3.88 -16.51
N ALA A 182 -3.53 -3.88 -17.36
CA ALA A 182 -2.57 -2.77 -17.40
C ALA A 182 -3.23 -1.43 -17.70
N SER A 183 -4.14 -1.40 -18.69
CA SER A 183 -4.84 -0.17 -19.08
C SER A 183 -5.75 0.36 -17.97
N GLN A 184 -6.43 -0.52 -17.21
CA GLN A 184 -7.21 -0.13 -16.03
C GLN A 184 -6.28 0.51 -14.97
N MET A 185 -5.11 -0.11 -14.70
CA MET A 185 -4.13 0.44 -13.76
C MET A 185 -3.61 1.80 -14.22
N ASP A 186 -3.25 1.95 -15.51
CA ASP A 186 -2.80 3.22 -16.06
C ASP A 186 -3.86 4.32 -15.87
N SER A 187 -5.11 4.02 -16.13
CA SER A 187 -6.23 4.97 -15.96
C SER A 187 -6.37 5.44 -14.52
N VAL A 188 -6.21 4.54 -13.54
CA VAL A 188 -6.29 4.89 -12.12
C VAL A 188 -5.05 5.67 -11.68
N PHE A 189 -3.84 5.13 -11.89
CA PHE A 189 -2.61 5.73 -11.36
C PHE A 189 -2.29 7.10 -11.96
N THR A 190 -2.72 7.39 -13.18
CA THR A 190 -2.46 8.68 -13.85
C THR A 190 -3.44 9.78 -13.46
N ASP A 191 -4.57 9.45 -12.83
CA ASP A 191 -5.60 10.42 -12.39
C ASP A 191 -5.76 10.44 -10.86
N ILE A 192 -6.14 9.30 -10.25
CA ILE A 192 -6.35 9.20 -8.80
C ILE A 192 -5.34 8.20 -8.24
N TYR A 193 -4.15 8.69 -7.88
CA TYR A 193 -3.09 7.85 -7.36
C TYR A 193 -3.52 7.17 -6.05
N PRO A 194 -3.46 5.81 -5.95
CA PRO A 194 -3.85 5.10 -4.74
C PRO A 194 -2.79 5.21 -3.64
N MET A 195 -3.19 5.56 -2.43
CA MET A 195 -2.33 5.61 -1.23
C MET A 195 -2.02 4.21 -0.69
N ALA A 196 -2.85 3.22 -1.03
CA ALA A 196 -2.63 1.81 -0.76
C ALA A 196 -3.23 0.95 -1.88
N VAL A 197 -2.69 -0.26 -2.05
CA VAL A 197 -3.17 -1.24 -3.03
C VAL A 197 -3.44 -2.56 -2.32
N LYS A 198 -4.62 -3.13 -2.51
CA LYS A 198 -4.93 -4.51 -2.10
C LYS A 198 -4.94 -5.39 -3.35
N ILE A 199 -4.26 -6.51 -3.28
CA ILE A 199 -4.28 -7.53 -4.34
C ILE A 199 -4.93 -8.78 -3.76
N GLY A 200 -5.99 -9.23 -4.43
CA GLY A 200 -6.69 -10.47 -4.09
C GLY A 200 -6.38 -11.59 -5.09
N MET A 201 -7.42 -12.33 -5.49
CA MET A 201 -7.26 -13.41 -6.45
C MET A 201 -6.80 -12.89 -7.80
N VAL A 202 -5.63 -13.36 -8.24
CA VAL A 202 -5.07 -13.21 -9.59
C VAL A 202 -4.52 -14.58 -10.02
N SER A 203 -5.05 -15.16 -11.09
CA SER A 203 -4.87 -16.57 -11.44
C SER A 203 -3.93 -16.81 -12.63
N GLN A 204 -3.71 -15.79 -13.46
CA GLN A 204 -2.95 -15.91 -14.72
C GLN A 204 -1.56 -15.29 -14.59
N LYS A 205 -0.55 -16.01 -15.07
CA LYS A 205 0.86 -15.56 -15.06
C LYS A 205 1.03 -14.19 -15.72
N GLU A 206 0.46 -13.99 -16.90
CA GLU A 206 0.57 -12.76 -17.67
C GLU A 206 -0.06 -11.57 -16.94
N VAL A 207 -1.17 -11.80 -16.25
CA VAL A 207 -1.84 -10.79 -15.41
C VAL A 207 -0.95 -10.42 -14.22
N ILE A 208 -0.35 -11.40 -13.54
CA ILE A 208 0.56 -11.17 -12.41
C ILE A 208 1.78 -10.34 -12.85
N LEU A 209 2.39 -10.70 -13.98
CA LEU A 209 3.52 -9.96 -14.55
C LEU A 209 3.14 -8.52 -14.91
N SER A 210 1.97 -8.34 -15.50
CA SER A 210 1.42 -7.02 -15.85
C SER A 210 1.21 -6.16 -14.60
N ILE A 211 0.55 -6.70 -13.57
CA ILE A 211 0.33 -6.03 -12.29
C ILE A 211 1.67 -5.64 -11.66
N SER A 212 2.59 -6.58 -11.53
CA SER A 212 3.91 -6.34 -10.93
C SER A 212 4.70 -5.27 -11.66
N GLY A 213 4.67 -5.29 -13.00
CA GLY A 213 5.29 -4.27 -13.84
C GLY A 213 4.70 -2.88 -13.62
N LYS A 214 3.38 -2.77 -13.53
CA LYS A 214 2.68 -1.50 -13.30
C LYS A 214 2.89 -0.98 -11.87
N LEU A 215 2.88 -1.83 -10.85
CA LEU A 215 3.19 -1.44 -9.48
C LEU A 215 4.60 -0.85 -9.36
N LYS A 216 5.59 -1.46 -10.03
CA LYS A 216 6.96 -0.92 -10.12
C LYS A 216 7.02 0.39 -10.88
N GLN A 217 6.35 0.48 -12.05
CA GLN A 217 6.31 1.66 -12.90
C GLN A 217 5.79 2.90 -12.16
N TYR A 218 4.74 2.71 -11.34
CA TYR A 218 4.08 3.78 -10.60
C TYR A 218 4.58 3.92 -9.15
N HIS A 219 5.61 3.19 -8.75
CA HIS A 219 6.15 3.19 -7.37
C HIS A 219 5.03 3.04 -6.32
N ALA A 220 4.12 2.09 -6.57
CA ALA A 220 2.98 1.86 -5.68
C ALA A 220 3.45 1.51 -4.26
N ARG A 221 2.73 2.02 -3.27
CA ARG A 221 3.06 1.87 -1.84
C ARG A 221 1.95 1.17 -1.09
N ASN A 222 2.24 0.71 0.14
CA ASN A 222 1.25 0.09 1.02
C ASN A 222 0.52 -1.06 0.32
N ILE A 223 1.28 -1.98 -0.28
CA ILE A 223 0.75 -3.10 -1.06
C ILE A 223 0.42 -4.25 -0.11
N VAL A 224 -0.86 -4.57 0.02
CA VAL A 224 -1.40 -5.71 0.79
C VAL A 224 -1.74 -6.83 -0.19
N VAL A 225 -1.06 -7.96 -0.09
CA VAL A 225 -1.33 -9.13 -0.94
C VAL A 225 -1.98 -10.24 -0.13
N ASP A 226 -3.21 -10.58 -0.50
CA ASP A 226 -3.91 -11.77 0.01
C ASP A 226 -3.65 -12.92 -0.98
N PRO A 227 -2.78 -13.89 -0.66
CA PRO A 227 -2.33 -14.89 -1.60
C PRO A 227 -3.39 -15.99 -1.77
N VAL A 228 -4.54 -15.64 -2.35
CA VAL A 228 -5.68 -16.55 -2.53
C VAL A 228 -5.32 -17.65 -3.50
N MET A 229 -5.08 -18.87 -2.99
CA MET A 229 -4.69 -20.04 -3.79
C MET A 229 -5.81 -21.06 -3.93
N VAL A 230 -6.70 -21.12 -2.95
CA VAL A 230 -7.79 -22.11 -2.87
C VAL A 230 -9.09 -21.41 -2.49
N ALA A 231 -10.18 -21.71 -3.18
CA ALA A 231 -11.51 -21.24 -2.81
C ALA A 231 -11.94 -21.84 -1.46
N THR A 232 -12.90 -21.18 -0.78
CA THR A 232 -13.53 -21.74 0.45
C THR A 232 -14.14 -23.13 0.21
N SER A 233 -14.58 -23.43 -1.01
CA SER A 233 -15.05 -24.75 -1.45
C SER A 233 -13.96 -25.81 -1.62
N GLY A 234 -12.66 -25.46 -1.47
CA GLY A 234 -11.52 -26.36 -1.68
C GLY A 234 -11.02 -26.42 -3.14
N ALA A 235 -11.65 -25.72 -4.07
CA ALA A 235 -11.21 -25.68 -5.47
C ALA A 235 -9.89 -24.88 -5.61
N LYS A 236 -8.90 -25.45 -6.31
CA LYS A 236 -7.65 -24.77 -6.65
C LYS A 236 -7.95 -23.63 -7.63
N LEU A 237 -7.64 -22.39 -7.26
CA LEU A 237 -7.93 -21.18 -8.04
C LEU A 237 -6.76 -20.71 -8.90
N ILE A 238 -5.58 -21.29 -8.73
CA ILE A 238 -4.34 -20.82 -9.34
C ILE A 238 -3.46 -22.00 -9.74
N SER A 239 -2.78 -21.89 -10.87
CA SER A 239 -1.81 -22.90 -11.34
C SER A 239 -0.49 -22.81 -10.57
N ASP A 240 0.32 -23.91 -10.59
CA ASP A 240 1.64 -23.90 -9.94
C ASP A 240 2.56 -22.84 -10.58
N GLU A 241 2.52 -22.69 -11.90
CA GLU A 241 3.28 -21.68 -12.62
C GLU A 241 2.91 -20.25 -12.20
N ALA A 242 1.63 -19.99 -11.95
CA ALA A 242 1.18 -18.69 -11.49
C ALA A 242 1.57 -18.45 -10.01
N ILE A 243 1.59 -19.48 -9.17
CA ILE A 243 2.12 -19.39 -7.79
C ILE A 243 3.61 -19.00 -7.81
N ASP A 244 4.42 -19.63 -8.65
CA ASP A 244 5.83 -19.28 -8.76
C ASP A 244 6.01 -17.85 -9.29
N THR A 245 5.18 -17.42 -10.23
CA THR A 245 5.19 -16.05 -10.73
C THR A 245 4.81 -15.03 -9.64
N LEU A 246 3.84 -15.33 -8.77
CA LEU A 246 3.51 -14.50 -7.59
C LEU A 246 4.71 -14.36 -6.66
N LYS A 247 5.38 -15.50 -6.33
CA LYS A 247 6.53 -15.54 -5.45
C LYS A 247 7.70 -14.69 -5.96
N GLU A 248 7.99 -14.79 -7.25
CA GLU A 248 9.13 -14.11 -7.86
C GLU A 248 8.88 -12.62 -8.15
N ASN A 249 7.65 -12.23 -8.52
CA ASN A 249 7.42 -10.92 -9.09
C ASN A 249 6.53 -10.00 -8.23
N LEU A 250 5.59 -10.55 -7.47
CA LEU A 250 4.61 -9.77 -6.73
C LEU A 250 4.92 -9.70 -5.22
N PHE A 251 5.28 -10.81 -4.59
CA PHE A 251 5.53 -10.84 -3.15
C PHE A 251 6.67 -9.93 -2.70
N PRO A 252 7.79 -9.79 -3.46
CA PRO A 252 8.84 -8.83 -3.12
C PRO A 252 8.41 -7.36 -3.15
N LEU A 253 7.23 -7.06 -3.71
CA LEU A 253 6.65 -5.70 -3.73
C LEU A 253 5.68 -5.47 -2.56
N ALA A 254 5.30 -6.53 -1.84
CA ALA A 254 4.31 -6.44 -0.80
C ALA A 254 4.83 -5.72 0.45
N THR A 255 4.04 -4.82 0.99
CA THR A 255 4.22 -4.32 2.36
C THR A 255 3.88 -5.41 3.37
N VAL A 256 2.81 -6.17 3.08
CA VAL A 256 2.39 -7.30 3.90
C VAL A 256 1.69 -8.36 3.06
N LEU A 257 2.03 -9.64 3.31
CA LEU A 257 1.28 -10.81 2.86
C LEU A 257 0.31 -11.25 3.94
N THR A 258 -0.89 -11.71 3.56
CA THR A 258 -1.91 -12.13 4.53
C THR A 258 -2.34 -13.60 4.33
N PRO A 259 -1.40 -14.58 4.36
CA PRO A 259 -1.73 -15.98 4.16
C PRO A 259 -2.53 -16.55 5.33
N ASN A 260 -3.46 -17.47 5.04
CA ASN A 260 -3.98 -18.41 6.03
C ASN A 260 -3.00 -19.58 6.24
N ILE A 261 -3.28 -20.49 7.19
CA ILE A 261 -2.39 -21.62 7.49
C ILE A 261 -2.12 -22.50 6.26
N PRO A 262 -3.11 -22.98 5.50
CA PRO A 262 -2.87 -23.76 4.28
C PRO A 262 -2.01 -23.02 3.24
N GLU A 263 -2.24 -21.74 3.05
CA GLU A 263 -1.44 -20.89 2.14
C GLU A 263 -0.01 -20.73 2.65
N ALA A 264 0.17 -20.52 3.95
CA ALA A 264 1.49 -20.44 4.56
C ALA A 264 2.28 -21.75 4.46
N GLU A 265 1.61 -22.90 4.58
CA GLU A 265 2.23 -24.21 4.33
C GLU A 265 2.74 -24.33 2.89
N VAL A 266 1.96 -23.90 1.91
CA VAL A 266 2.37 -23.90 0.50
C VAL A 266 3.54 -22.93 0.25
N LEU A 267 3.53 -21.77 0.88
CA LEU A 267 4.55 -20.74 0.70
C LEU A 267 5.86 -21.09 1.39
N SER A 268 5.82 -21.73 2.56
CA SER A 268 7.00 -22.09 3.35
C SER A 268 7.52 -23.49 3.08
N GLY A 269 6.67 -24.39 2.57
CA GLY A 269 6.96 -25.82 2.48
C GLY A 269 6.95 -26.55 3.84
N LEU A 270 6.55 -25.87 4.91
CA LEU A 270 6.51 -26.39 6.27
C LEU A 270 5.09 -26.80 6.65
N LYS A 271 4.95 -27.80 7.54
CA LYS A 271 3.66 -28.12 8.18
C LYS A 271 3.46 -27.23 9.40
N ILE A 272 2.20 -26.83 9.65
CA ILE A 272 1.84 -25.88 10.70
C ILE A 272 0.74 -26.50 11.59
N ASN A 273 1.11 -26.95 12.77
CA ASN A 273 0.21 -27.62 13.71
C ASN A 273 0.09 -26.88 15.07
N ASN A 274 0.95 -25.89 15.30
CA ASN A 274 1.00 -25.13 16.55
C ASN A 274 1.54 -23.71 16.33
N GLU A 275 1.53 -22.88 17.38
CA GLU A 275 1.97 -21.47 17.33
C GLU A 275 3.46 -21.31 17.04
N GLU A 276 4.33 -22.24 17.47
CA GLU A 276 5.76 -22.21 17.19
C GLU A 276 6.05 -22.46 15.71
N GLU A 277 5.33 -23.41 15.10
CA GLU A 277 5.40 -23.69 13.67
C GLU A 277 4.82 -22.54 12.84
N MET A 278 3.74 -21.86 13.34
CA MET A 278 3.25 -20.62 12.72
C MET A 278 4.33 -19.54 12.68
N LEU A 279 5.04 -19.34 13.78
CA LEU A 279 6.13 -18.34 13.84
C LEU A 279 7.27 -18.71 12.89
N THR A 280 7.64 -19.99 12.85
CA THR A 280 8.69 -20.48 11.96
C THR A 280 8.33 -20.27 10.48
N ALA A 281 7.10 -20.58 10.10
CA ALA A 281 6.62 -20.37 8.75
C ALA A 281 6.52 -18.87 8.38
N ALA A 282 5.99 -18.05 9.28
CA ALA A 282 5.88 -16.61 9.05
C ALA A 282 7.27 -15.95 8.89
N LYS A 283 8.23 -16.36 9.71
CA LYS A 283 9.62 -15.94 9.61
C LYS A 283 10.23 -16.35 8.27
N TYR A 284 10.10 -17.62 7.87
CA TYR A 284 10.62 -18.11 6.59
C TYR A 284 10.07 -17.28 5.43
N ILE A 285 8.75 -17.05 5.38
CA ILE A 285 8.08 -16.32 4.31
C ILE A 285 8.54 -14.84 4.31
N GLY A 286 8.55 -14.19 5.47
CA GLY A 286 8.91 -12.78 5.60
C GLY A 286 10.37 -12.50 5.23
N ASP A 287 11.30 -13.34 5.70
CA ASP A 287 12.72 -13.20 5.41
C ASP A 287 13.02 -13.53 3.93
N HIS A 288 12.32 -14.52 3.35
CA HIS A 288 12.52 -14.92 1.96
C HIS A 288 12.00 -13.89 0.95
N TYR A 289 10.85 -13.31 1.20
CA TYR A 289 10.23 -12.32 0.27
C TYR A 289 10.48 -10.87 0.68
N HIS A 290 11.21 -10.62 1.77
CA HIS A 290 11.53 -9.28 2.29
C HIS A 290 10.30 -8.41 2.56
N CYS A 291 9.24 -8.99 3.13
CA CYS A 291 8.00 -8.31 3.44
C CYS A 291 7.45 -8.71 4.82
N ALA A 292 6.52 -7.94 5.37
CA ALA A 292 5.79 -8.38 6.55
C ALA A 292 4.82 -9.54 6.20
N VAL A 293 4.52 -10.37 7.19
CA VAL A 293 3.58 -11.50 7.05
C VAL A 293 2.57 -11.46 8.17
N LEU A 294 1.29 -11.32 7.84
CA LEU A 294 0.19 -11.57 8.76
C LEU A 294 -0.35 -12.99 8.52
N LEU A 295 0.17 -13.96 9.26
CA LEU A 295 -0.32 -15.33 9.19
C LEU A 295 -1.62 -15.46 9.98
N LYS A 296 -2.72 -15.69 9.25
CA LYS A 296 -4.08 -15.79 9.82
C LYS A 296 -4.27 -17.12 10.54
N GLY A 297 -4.65 -17.09 11.81
CA GLY A 297 -5.01 -18.26 12.59
C GLY A 297 -6.44 -18.78 12.31
N GLY A 298 -6.96 -19.60 13.23
CA GLY A 298 -8.36 -20.04 13.18
C GLY A 298 -8.63 -21.40 12.52
N HIS A 299 -7.66 -22.04 11.90
CA HIS A 299 -7.76 -23.37 11.30
C HIS A 299 -7.46 -24.49 12.34
N GLN A 300 -8.18 -24.53 13.46
CA GLN A 300 -8.12 -25.56 14.52
C GLN A 300 -6.86 -25.56 15.42
N ILE A 301 -5.89 -24.68 15.22
CA ILE A 301 -4.64 -24.65 15.99
C ILE A 301 -4.78 -23.84 17.27
N ASN A 302 -5.52 -22.72 17.21
CA ASN A 302 -5.82 -21.87 18.35
C ASN A 302 -7.18 -21.17 18.13
N ASP A 303 -7.62 -20.32 19.07
CA ASP A 303 -8.69 -19.36 18.82
C ASP A 303 -8.33 -18.54 17.55
N ALA A 304 -9.04 -17.54 17.15
CA ALA A 304 -8.74 -16.74 15.96
C ALA A 304 -7.51 -15.83 16.15
N ASN A 305 -6.37 -16.35 16.63
CA ASN A 305 -5.14 -15.59 16.85
C ASN A 305 -4.34 -15.46 15.54
N ASP A 306 -4.01 -14.24 15.15
CA ASP A 306 -3.17 -13.97 14.00
C ASP A 306 -1.78 -13.53 14.43
N LEU A 307 -0.76 -13.90 13.65
CA LEU A 307 0.63 -13.60 13.90
C LEU A 307 1.15 -12.61 12.85
N LEU A 308 1.54 -11.41 13.26
CA LEU A 308 2.30 -10.51 12.42
C LEU A 308 3.79 -10.70 12.65
N TYR A 309 4.53 -10.97 11.58
CA TYR A 309 6.00 -11.01 11.56
C TYR A 309 6.53 -9.90 10.66
N LYS A 310 7.54 -9.17 11.12
CA LYS A 310 8.22 -8.13 10.34
C LYS A 310 9.67 -7.98 10.81
N GLU A 311 10.65 -8.16 9.93
CA GLU A 311 12.07 -7.82 10.16
C GLU A 311 12.63 -8.36 11.50
N GLY A 312 12.38 -9.65 11.78
CA GLY A 312 12.85 -10.32 13.00
C GLY A 312 11.96 -10.12 14.23
N ASN A 313 11.00 -9.21 14.19
CA ASN A 313 10.04 -8.96 15.27
C ASN A 313 8.71 -9.66 14.98
N TYR A 314 7.98 -10.02 16.02
CA TYR A 314 6.64 -10.60 15.85
C TYR A 314 5.67 -10.13 16.93
N GLN A 315 4.39 -10.11 16.58
CA GLN A 315 3.31 -9.74 17.47
C GLN A 315 2.09 -10.62 17.23
N TRP A 316 1.49 -11.13 18.32
CA TRP A 316 0.23 -11.86 18.30
C TRP A 316 -0.95 -10.92 18.47
N PHE A 317 -1.92 -11.03 17.57
CA PHE A 317 -3.22 -10.38 17.66
C PHE A 317 -4.26 -11.40 18.09
N LYS A 318 -4.60 -11.41 19.36
CA LYS A 318 -5.58 -12.35 19.93
C LYS A 318 -6.98 -12.06 19.37
N GLY A 319 -7.73 -13.11 19.08
CA GLY A 319 -9.12 -13.05 18.65
C GLY A 319 -9.90 -14.21 19.24
N LYS A 320 -11.16 -13.98 19.55
CA LYS A 320 -12.10 -15.07 19.92
C LYS A 320 -12.75 -15.59 18.65
N ARG A 321 -12.87 -16.90 18.53
CA ARG A 321 -13.62 -17.51 17.44
C ARG A 321 -15.10 -17.14 17.58
N ILE A 322 -15.64 -16.50 16.55
CA ILE A 322 -17.06 -16.19 16.44
C ILE A 322 -17.70 -17.33 15.68
N ASN A 323 -18.69 -17.98 16.29
CA ASN A 323 -19.43 -19.06 15.64
C ASN A 323 -20.43 -18.45 14.63
N ASN A 324 -19.97 -18.24 13.40
CA ASN A 324 -20.74 -17.73 12.29
C ASN A 324 -20.45 -18.59 11.06
N ASN A 325 -21.48 -19.08 10.39
CA ASN A 325 -21.35 -19.90 9.19
C ASN A 325 -20.99 -19.04 7.96
N ASN A 326 -21.27 -17.73 7.99
CA ASN A 326 -21.00 -16.79 6.91
C ASN A 326 -19.54 -16.32 6.96
N THR A 327 -18.62 -17.20 6.59
CA THR A 327 -17.17 -16.91 6.54
C THR A 327 -16.67 -16.54 5.15
N HIS A 328 -17.55 -16.57 4.13
CA HIS A 328 -17.22 -16.20 2.77
C HIS A 328 -16.76 -14.73 2.70
N GLY A 329 -15.60 -14.48 2.09
CA GLY A 329 -15.02 -13.15 1.93
C GLY A 329 -14.34 -12.54 3.16
N THR A 330 -14.22 -13.26 4.28
CA THR A 330 -13.55 -12.74 5.49
C THR A 330 -12.09 -12.40 5.25
N GLY A 331 -11.37 -13.19 4.43
CA GLY A 331 -9.99 -12.89 4.01
C GLY A 331 -9.91 -11.59 3.22
N CYS A 332 -10.76 -11.44 2.20
CA CYS A 332 -10.86 -10.21 1.41
C CYS A 332 -11.18 -8.99 2.29
N THR A 333 -12.13 -9.13 3.22
CA THR A 333 -12.50 -8.06 4.15
C THR A 333 -11.34 -7.66 5.06
N LEU A 334 -10.60 -8.62 5.63
CA LEU A 334 -9.45 -8.34 6.50
C LEU A 334 -8.34 -7.61 5.72
N SER A 335 -7.92 -8.16 4.57
CA SER A 335 -6.84 -7.57 3.75
C SER A 335 -7.22 -6.18 3.21
N SER A 336 -8.47 -5.95 2.83
CA SER A 336 -8.96 -4.64 2.39
C SER A 336 -9.07 -3.62 3.53
N ALA A 337 -9.44 -4.07 4.75
CA ALA A 337 -9.42 -3.21 5.92
C ALA A 337 -7.99 -2.79 6.28
N ILE A 338 -7.00 -3.71 6.22
CA ILE A 338 -5.58 -3.37 6.41
C ILE A 338 -5.16 -2.30 5.40
N ALA A 339 -5.42 -2.53 4.10
CA ALA A 339 -5.11 -1.56 3.05
C ALA A 339 -5.78 -0.20 3.30
N SER A 340 -7.03 -0.19 3.77
CA SER A 340 -7.75 1.02 4.12
C SER A 340 -7.08 1.81 5.25
N TYR A 341 -6.63 1.15 6.31
CA TYR A 341 -5.96 1.81 7.41
C TYR A 341 -4.55 2.28 7.04
N LEU A 342 -3.82 1.52 6.20
CA LEU A 342 -2.55 1.99 5.63
C LEU A 342 -2.74 3.22 4.73
N ALA A 343 -3.79 3.26 3.90
CA ALA A 343 -4.14 4.44 3.08
C ALA A 343 -4.46 5.66 3.95
N ARG A 344 -4.93 5.47 5.18
CA ARG A 344 -5.20 6.53 6.17
C ARG A 344 -3.97 6.95 6.97
N GLY A 345 -2.78 6.41 6.64
CA GLY A 345 -1.51 6.77 7.29
C GLY A 345 -1.22 6.03 8.60
N GLU A 346 -1.98 4.97 8.93
CA GLU A 346 -1.66 4.14 10.09
C GLU A 346 -0.39 3.31 9.83
N ASN A 347 0.40 3.05 10.86
CA ASN A 347 1.45 2.04 10.77
C ASN A 347 0.85 0.62 10.65
N LEU A 348 1.65 -0.34 10.23
CA LEU A 348 1.16 -1.69 9.93
C LEU A 348 0.52 -2.38 11.14
N GLU A 349 1.12 -2.26 12.32
CA GLU A 349 0.62 -2.89 13.56
C GLU A 349 -0.77 -2.36 13.94
N ASN A 350 -0.95 -1.03 13.87
CA ASN A 350 -2.24 -0.40 14.11
C ASN A 350 -3.26 -0.75 13.01
N ALA A 351 -2.83 -0.78 11.75
CA ALA A 351 -3.68 -1.16 10.63
C ALA A 351 -4.21 -2.59 10.79
N VAL A 352 -3.35 -3.55 11.16
CA VAL A 352 -3.74 -4.94 11.45
C VAL A 352 -4.70 -5.01 12.63
N LYS A 353 -4.39 -4.32 13.75
CA LYS A 353 -5.27 -4.31 14.93
C LYS A 353 -6.67 -3.81 14.58
N LYS A 354 -6.77 -2.65 13.95
CA LYS A 354 -8.05 -2.04 13.58
C LYS A 354 -8.81 -2.89 12.55
N ALA A 355 -8.11 -3.51 11.61
CA ALA A 355 -8.72 -4.41 10.63
C ALA A 355 -9.29 -5.67 11.29
N LYS A 356 -8.57 -6.23 12.29
CA LYS A 356 -9.05 -7.36 13.07
C LYS A 356 -10.29 -7.02 13.91
N ASP A 357 -10.31 -5.85 14.53
CA ASP A 357 -11.47 -5.34 15.26
C ASP A 357 -12.68 -5.16 14.32
N TYR A 358 -12.46 -4.61 13.13
CA TYR A 358 -13.49 -4.42 12.11
C TYR A 358 -14.11 -5.73 11.64
N ILE A 359 -13.29 -6.74 11.25
CA ILE A 359 -13.83 -8.04 10.78
C ILE A 359 -14.51 -8.79 11.93
N SER A 360 -14.00 -8.70 13.16
CA SER A 360 -14.64 -9.31 14.33
C SER A 360 -16.02 -8.70 14.59
N GLY A 361 -16.15 -7.37 14.46
CA GLY A 361 -17.44 -6.68 14.55
C GLY A 361 -18.42 -7.10 13.45
N ALA A 362 -17.94 -7.23 12.20
CA ALA A 362 -18.75 -7.68 11.09
C ALA A 362 -19.27 -9.12 11.27
N LEU A 363 -18.40 -10.02 11.71
CA LEU A 363 -18.79 -11.41 12.02
C LEU A 363 -19.79 -11.51 13.20
N ALA A 364 -19.63 -10.66 14.22
CA ALA A 364 -20.51 -10.63 15.39
C ALA A 364 -21.89 -10.05 15.06
N ALA A 365 -22.03 -9.28 13.98
CA ALA A 365 -23.32 -8.73 13.55
C ALA A 365 -24.29 -9.80 13.01
N MET A 366 -23.79 -11.02 12.75
CA MET A 366 -24.61 -12.19 12.35
C MET A 366 -25.56 -11.91 11.18
N LEU A 367 -25.12 -11.13 10.19
CA LEU A 367 -25.93 -10.85 9.00
C LEU A 367 -26.17 -12.15 8.24
N ASP A 368 -27.44 -12.51 8.09
CA ASP A 368 -27.89 -13.70 7.34
C ASP A 368 -28.56 -13.24 6.05
N LEU A 369 -27.96 -13.58 4.93
CA LEU A 369 -28.47 -13.28 3.59
C LEU A 369 -28.86 -14.54 2.80
N GLY A 370 -28.87 -15.71 3.44
CA GLY A 370 -29.22 -17.02 2.84
C GLY A 370 -28.15 -18.07 2.97
#